data_89ab20bd76c44a0738cdc5af1a75412f
#
_entry.id   89ab20bd76c44a0738cdc5af1a75412f
#
_cell.length_a   1.000
_cell.length_b   1.000
_cell.length_c   1.000
_cell.angle_alpha   90.00
_cell.angle_beta   90.00
_cell.angle_gamma   90.00
#
_symmetry.space_group_name_H-M   'P 1'
#
loop_
_entity.id
_entity.type
_entity.pdbx_description
1 polymer ?
#
loop_
_entity_poly.entity_id
_entity_poly.type
_entity_poly.pdbx_seq_one_letter_code
_entity_poly.pdbx_strand_id
1 'polypeptide(L)'
;RKVVFLRPLGLRLDFWSWLGRPGMGSVLKWRLSPNPQRKEKKAVKWDPKVCYLRSLDAVVGDSLIWLGHNSFFLQLAGKRVMFDPVFGNIPFVKRQSEFPANPDIFTEIDYLLVSHDHFDHLDKRSIAHLLKNNPQMKLFCGLGTGELIKSWFPEMRVIEAGWYQQLEDEELKITFLPAQHWSKRSVRDGGQRLWGAFMLQGNGVSLYYSGDTGYSSHFREIPELFGAPDYALLGIGAYKPR
;
A
#
# COMPACT_ATOMS: atom_id res chain seq x y z
N ARG A 1 -18.70 1.56 -14.83
CA ARG A 1 -17.90 1.27 -13.61
C ARG A 1 -18.83 0.81 -12.52
N LYS A 2 -18.71 -0.43 -12.05
CA LYS A 2 -19.53 -0.99 -10.96
C LYS A 2 -18.59 -1.30 -9.80
N VAL A 3 -18.94 -0.84 -8.59
CA VAL A 3 -18.39 -1.41 -7.36
C VAL A 3 -19.22 -2.64 -7.07
N VAL A 4 -18.60 -3.81 -7.15
CA VAL A 4 -19.25 -5.10 -6.91
C VAL A 4 -18.85 -5.60 -5.53
N PHE A 5 -19.79 -6.11 -4.77
CA PHE A 5 -19.52 -6.79 -3.50
C PHE A 5 -19.21 -8.26 -3.78
N LEU A 6 -17.97 -8.65 -3.58
CA LEU A 6 -17.62 -10.06 -3.45
C LEU A 6 -17.87 -10.45 -1.99
N ARG A 7 -19.00 -11.07 -1.69
CA ARG A 7 -19.28 -11.57 -0.33
C ARG A 7 -18.82 -13.02 -0.25
N PRO A 8 -17.76 -13.34 0.54
CA PRO A 8 -17.45 -14.73 0.81
C PRO A 8 -18.61 -15.36 1.58
N LEU A 9 -19.20 -16.42 1.05
CA LEU A 9 -20.23 -17.19 1.71
C LEU A 9 -19.62 -17.83 2.98
N GLY A 10 -20.06 -17.37 4.16
CA GLY A 10 -19.77 -18.00 5.44
C GLY A 10 -18.58 -17.49 6.26
N LEU A 11 -17.85 -16.46 5.83
CA LEU A 11 -16.76 -15.87 6.63
C LEU A 11 -17.33 -14.96 7.73
N ARG A 12 -17.15 -15.37 8.99
CA ARG A 12 -17.30 -14.48 10.17
C ARG A 12 -16.04 -13.61 10.20
N LEU A 13 -16.19 -12.34 9.84
CA LEU A 13 -15.16 -11.33 10.07
C LEU A 13 -15.10 -11.03 11.57
N ASP A 14 -14.22 -11.69 12.28
CA ASP A 14 -13.83 -11.30 13.63
C ASP A 14 -12.93 -10.07 13.55
N PHE A 15 -13.58 -8.89 13.42
CA PHE A 15 -12.89 -7.59 13.33
C PHE A 15 -11.82 -7.40 14.43
N TRP A 16 -12.05 -7.96 15.62
CA TRP A 16 -11.13 -7.87 16.75
C TRP A 16 -9.87 -8.73 16.60
N SER A 17 -9.93 -9.85 15.87
CA SER A 17 -8.77 -10.71 15.61
C SER A 17 -7.76 -10.06 14.65
N TRP A 18 -8.19 -9.06 13.90
CA TRP A 18 -7.41 -8.31 12.92
C TRP A 18 -6.68 -7.09 13.51
N LEU A 19 -6.95 -6.75 14.77
CA LEU A 19 -6.27 -5.67 15.49
C LEU A 19 -4.91 -6.16 16.04
N GLY A 20 -3.92 -6.26 15.18
CA GLY A 20 -2.55 -6.63 15.53
C GLY A 20 -1.78 -5.55 16.33
N ARG A 21 -2.41 -4.89 17.31
CA ARG A 21 -1.73 -3.85 18.10
C ARG A 21 -0.82 -4.46 19.15
N PRO A 22 0.51 -4.30 19.07
CA PRO A 22 1.36 -4.58 20.21
C PRO A 22 0.97 -3.62 21.35
N GLY A 23 0.70 -4.14 22.54
CA GLY A 23 0.42 -3.31 23.70
C GLY A 23 1.58 -2.36 23.98
N MET A 24 1.30 -1.14 24.49
CA MET A 24 2.33 -0.14 24.83
C MET A 24 3.47 -0.73 25.69
N GLY A 25 3.14 -1.68 26.58
CA GLY A 25 4.14 -2.37 27.40
C GLY A 25 5.10 -3.23 26.58
N SER A 26 4.64 -3.90 25.50
CA SER A 26 5.52 -4.69 24.63
C SER A 26 6.45 -3.82 23.78
N VAL A 27 5.97 -2.67 23.32
CA VAL A 27 6.78 -1.68 22.59
C VAL A 27 7.86 -1.09 23.51
N LEU A 28 7.50 -0.74 24.75
CA LEU A 28 8.45 -0.21 25.73
C LEU A 28 9.50 -1.26 26.11
N LYS A 29 9.07 -2.50 26.40
CA LYS A 29 9.97 -3.64 26.65
C LYS A 29 10.94 -3.86 25.50
N TRP A 30 10.45 -3.83 24.26
CA TRP A 30 11.29 -3.98 23.07
C TRP A 30 12.31 -2.83 22.93
N ARG A 31 11.89 -1.57 23.14
CA ARG A 31 12.81 -0.41 23.10
C ARG A 31 13.92 -0.47 24.16
N LEU A 32 13.60 -0.99 25.34
CA LEU A 32 14.54 -1.12 26.45
C LEU A 32 15.35 -2.42 26.38
N SER A 33 14.96 -3.39 25.55
CA SER A 33 15.69 -4.66 25.39
C SER A 33 16.97 -4.46 24.57
N PRO A 34 18.08 -5.12 24.94
CA PRO A 34 19.28 -5.11 24.13
C PRO A 34 19.01 -5.65 22.73
N ASN A 35 19.45 -4.92 21.72
CA ASN A 35 19.38 -5.44 20.33
C ASN A 35 20.67 -6.25 20.06
N PRO A 36 20.62 -7.60 20.01
CA PRO A 36 21.79 -8.43 19.81
C PRO A 36 22.47 -8.21 18.46
N GLN A 37 21.69 -7.76 17.46
CA GLN A 37 22.19 -7.50 16.11
C GLN A 37 22.70 -6.06 15.91
N ARG A 38 22.76 -5.24 16.96
CA ARG A 38 23.14 -3.81 16.83
C ARG A 38 24.53 -3.61 16.25
N LYS A 39 25.49 -4.47 16.61
CA LYS A 39 26.87 -4.42 16.10
C LYS A 39 26.92 -4.80 14.64
N GLU A 40 26.27 -5.89 14.26
CA GLU A 40 26.18 -6.36 12.86
C GLU A 40 25.50 -5.34 11.96
N LYS A 41 24.34 -4.80 12.37
CA LYS A 41 23.62 -3.75 11.64
C LYS A 41 24.46 -2.48 11.42
N LYS A 42 25.34 -2.13 12.36
CA LYS A 42 26.26 -1.00 12.19
C LYS A 42 27.46 -1.33 11.28
N ALA A 43 27.89 -2.57 11.25
CA ALA A 43 29.01 -3.03 10.44
C ALA A 43 28.64 -3.23 8.96
N VAL A 44 27.39 -3.56 8.68
CA VAL A 44 26.90 -3.73 7.31
C VAL A 44 26.77 -2.38 6.62
N LYS A 45 27.59 -2.15 5.62
CA LYS A 45 27.41 -1.08 4.65
C LYS A 45 26.40 -1.57 3.60
N TRP A 46 25.17 -1.12 3.73
CA TRP A 46 24.16 -1.40 2.73
C TRP A 46 24.26 -0.37 1.61
N ASP A 47 24.60 -0.83 0.42
CA ASP A 47 24.71 -0.03 -0.80
C ASP A 47 23.76 -0.61 -1.85
N PRO A 48 22.49 -0.20 -1.85
CA PRO A 48 21.53 -0.71 -2.80
C PRO A 48 21.84 -0.20 -4.19
N LYS A 49 21.92 -1.12 -5.14
CA LYS A 49 21.97 -0.74 -6.55
C LYS A 49 20.63 -0.16 -6.97
N VAL A 50 20.61 1.12 -7.29
CA VAL A 50 19.40 1.82 -7.77
C VAL A 50 19.47 1.88 -9.30
N CYS A 51 18.49 1.25 -9.96
CA CYS A 51 18.26 1.43 -11.39
C CYS A 51 17.40 2.67 -11.58
N TYR A 52 17.94 3.72 -12.17
CA TYR A 52 17.23 4.99 -12.32
C TYR A 52 16.30 4.96 -13.55
N LEU A 53 15.01 5.10 -13.32
CA LEU A 53 13.98 5.22 -14.35
C LEU A 53 13.95 6.66 -14.90
N ARG A 54 14.25 6.83 -16.16
CA ARG A 54 14.35 8.17 -16.80
C ARG A 54 13.06 8.63 -17.44
N SER A 55 12.24 7.70 -17.96
CA SER A 55 10.95 7.96 -18.61
C SER A 55 10.04 6.75 -18.48
N LEU A 56 8.74 6.97 -18.38
CA LEU A 56 7.73 5.90 -18.49
C LEU A 56 7.54 5.40 -19.93
N ASP A 57 7.97 6.15 -20.95
CA ASP A 57 7.89 5.71 -22.34
C ASP A 57 8.76 4.47 -22.61
N ALA A 58 9.78 4.25 -21.75
CA ALA A 58 10.60 3.04 -21.81
C ALA A 58 9.89 1.81 -21.20
N VAL A 59 8.76 1.99 -20.53
CA VAL A 59 7.97 0.93 -19.89
C VAL A 59 6.97 0.40 -20.92
N VAL A 60 7.28 -0.75 -21.53
CA VAL A 60 6.45 -1.35 -22.57
C VAL A 60 5.67 -2.54 -22.00
N GLY A 61 4.35 -2.58 -22.27
CA GLY A 61 3.48 -3.67 -21.84
C GLY A 61 3.23 -3.69 -20.33
N ASP A 62 2.76 -4.81 -19.81
CA ASP A 62 2.54 -4.98 -18.39
C ASP A 62 3.87 -5.01 -17.63
N SER A 63 4.00 -4.18 -16.61
CA SER A 63 5.29 -3.94 -15.95
C SER A 63 5.10 -3.54 -14.49
N LEU A 64 5.96 -4.06 -13.62
CA LEU A 64 5.99 -3.75 -12.19
C LEU A 64 7.36 -3.15 -11.82
N ILE A 65 7.37 -1.98 -11.18
CA ILE A 65 8.58 -1.27 -10.77
C ILE A 65 8.51 -0.97 -9.28
N TRP A 66 9.49 -1.44 -8.52
CA TRP A 66 9.64 -1.10 -7.12
C TRP A 66 10.35 0.25 -6.97
N LEU A 67 9.69 1.20 -6.30
CA LEU A 67 10.18 2.56 -6.09
C LEU A 67 10.85 2.77 -4.71
N GLY A 68 10.93 1.70 -3.95
CA GLY A 68 11.48 1.66 -2.59
C GLY A 68 10.40 1.72 -1.51
N HIS A 69 10.72 1.21 -0.32
CA HIS A 69 9.78 0.97 0.77
C HIS A 69 8.58 0.15 0.25
N ASN A 70 7.35 0.57 0.50
CA ASN A 70 6.13 -0.04 -0.02
C ASN A 70 5.55 0.70 -1.25
N SER A 71 6.36 1.54 -1.91
CA SER A 71 5.93 2.26 -3.10
C SER A 71 6.23 1.47 -4.37
N PHE A 72 5.21 1.26 -5.22
CA PHE A 72 5.34 0.56 -6.50
C PHE A 72 4.61 1.32 -7.60
N PHE A 73 5.13 1.20 -8.82
CA PHE A 73 4.43 1.54 -10.04
C PHE A 73 4.10 0.26 -10.80
N LEU A 74 2.87 0.14 -11.27
CA LEU A 74 2.38 -0.98 -12.06
C LEU A 74 1.74 -0.43 -13.34
N GLN A 75 2.10 -1.01 -14.48
CA GLN A 75 1.31 -0.93 -15.71
C GLN A 75 0.68 -2.29 -15.93
N LEU A 76 -0.64 -2.37 -16.01
CA LEU A 76 -1.39 -3.62 -16.16
C LEU A 76 -2.69 -3.35 -16.93
N ALA A 77 -2.96 -4.16 -17.96
CA ALA A 77 -4.15 -4.04 -18.80
C ALA A 77 -4.36 -2.59 -19.32
N GLY A 78 -3.29 -1.93 -19.77
CA GLY A 78 -3.30 -0.57 -20.27
C GLY A 78 -3.55 0.53 -19.22
N LYS A 79 -3.62 0.19 -17.93
CA LYS A 79 -3.77 1.17 -16.83
C LYS A 79 -2.48 1.36 -16.07
N ARG A 80 -2.20 2.59 -15.65
CA ARG A 80 -1.07 2.98 -14.80
C ARG A 80 -1.54 3.15 -13.36
N VAL A 81 -0.93 2.40 -12.44
CA VAL A 81 -1.32 2.31 -11.04
C VAL A 81 -0.11 2.60 -10.15
N MET A 82 -0.30 3.45 -9.13
CA MET A 82 0.70 3.68 -8.08
C MET A 82 0.20 3.12 -6.76
N PHE A 83 1.08 2.45 -6.01
CA PHE A 83 0.80 1.97 -4.66
C PHE A 83 1.57 2.78 -3.63
N ASP A 84 0.89 3.27 -2.60
CA ASP A 84 1.45 3.91 -1.41
C ASP A 84 2.67 4.82 -1.71
N PRO A 85 2.55 5.85 -2.58
CA PRO A 85 3.69 6.61 -3.05
C PRO A 85 4.29 7.48 -1.94
N VAL A 86 5.58 7.27 -1.69
CA VAL A 86 6.41 8.07 -0.78
C VAL A 86 7.71 8.43 -1.49
N PHE A 87 7.79 9.64 -2.05
CA PHE A 87 8.92 10.06 -2.86
C PHE A 87 10.11 10.55 -2.04
N GLY A 88 9.85 11.03 -0.83
CA GLY A 88 10.84 11.62 0.05
C GLY A 88 10.98 10.93 1.40
N ASN A 89 11.44 11.72 2.37
CA ASN A 89 11.51 11.29 3.77
C ASN A 89 10.13 11.34 4.43
N ILE A 90 9.84 10.38 5.28
CA ILE A 90 8.68 10.43 6.17
C ILE A 90 9.06 11.05 7.52
N PRO A 91 8.09 11.51 8.34
CA PRO A 91 8.39 12.04 9.66
C PRO A 91 9.26 11.08 10.47
N PHE A 92 10.37 11.57 11.00
CA PHE A 92 11.34 10.87 11.85
C PHE A 92 12.12 9.72 11.19
N VAL A 93 11.89 9.42 9.92
CA VAL A 93 12.62 8.36 9.20
C VAL A 93 13.18 8.90 7.88
N LYS A 94 14.51 8.88 7.76
CA LYS A 94 15.20 9.25 6.53
C LYS A 94 15.18 8.07 5.56
N ARG A 95 14.91 8.35 4.30
CA ARG A 95 15.05 7.38 3.22
C ARG A 95 16.50 6.92 3.11
N GLN A 96 16.72 5.61 3.00
CA GLN A 96 18.07 5.02 2.99
C GLN A 96 18.69 4.95 1.58
N SER A 97 17.87 4.95 0.54
CA SER A 97 18.28 4.99 -0.87
C SER A 97 17.68 6.21 -1.55
N GLU A 98 18.28 6.68 -2.63
CA GLU A 98 17.67 7.67 -3.49
C GLU A 98 16.36 7.15 -4.09
N PHE A 99 15.43 8.06 -4.38
CA PHE A 99 14.22 7.68 -5.12
C PHE A 99 14.64 7.36 -6.57
N PRO A 100 14.20 6.24 -7.14
CA PRO A 100 14.77 5.72 -8.40
C PRO A 100 14.29 6.44 -9.66
N ALA A 101 13.69 7.62 -9.54
CA ALA A 101 13.19 8.40 -10.67
C ALA A 101 13.05 9.89 -10.31
N ASN A 102 12.94 10.76 -11.31
CA ASN A 102 12.31 12.06 -11.08
C ASN A 102 10.79 11.84 -10.97
N PRO A 103 10.13 12.27 -9.87
CA PRO A 103 8.68 12.10 -9.73
C PRO A 103 7.83 12.72 -10.84
N ASP A 104 8.37 13.69 -11.58
CA ASP A 104 7.67 14.34 -12.71
C ASP A 104 7.40 13.40 -13.89
N ILE A 105 8.11 12.26 -13.99
CA ILE A 105 7.86 11.29 -15.06
C ILE A 105 6.56 10.50 -14.88
N PHE A 106 6.01 10.44 -13.65
CA PHE A 106 4.78 9.71 -13.36
C PHE A 106 3.56 10.49 -13.83
N THR A 107 3.28 10.39 -15.14
CA THR A 107 2.14 10.99 -15.82
C THR A 107 1.16 9.92 -16.29
N GLU A 108 -0.07 10.34 -16.61
CA GLU A 108 -1.15 9.45 -17.05
C GLU A 108 -1.44 8.32 -16.04
N ILE A 109 -1.34 8.64 -14.76
CA ILE A 109 -1.70 7.71 -13.69
C ILE A 109 -3.23 7.63 -13.60
N ASP A 110 -3.77 6.43 -13.81
CA ASP A 110 -5.20 6.15 -13.69
C ASP A 110 -5.64 6.03 -12.24
N TYR A 111 -4.85 5.26 -11.45
CA TYR A 111 -5.18 4.92 -10.08
C TYR A 111 -4.01 5.13 -9.12
N LEU A 112 -4.32 5.71 -7.98
CA LEU A 112 -3.50 5.75 -6.79
C LEU A 112 -4.15 4.86 -5.74
N LEU A 113 -3.49 3.78 -5.34
CA LEU A 113 -3.96 2.85 -4.31
C LEU A 113 -3.29 3.18 -2.99
N VAL A 114 -4.09 3.34 -1.94
CA VAL A 114 -3.61 3.61 -0.58
C VAL A 114 -4.09 2.51 0.34
N SER A 115 -3.15 1.71 0.86
CA SER A 115 -3.44 0.57 1.73
C SER A 115 -3.98 1.00 3.09
N HIS A 116 -3.38 2.02 3.69
CA HIS A 116 -3.78 2.56 4.99
C HIS A 116 -3.19 3.97 5.23
N ASP A 117 -3.53 4.58 6.36
CA ASP A 117 -3.26 5.99 6.65
C ASP A 117 -1.94 6.29 7.34
N HIS A 118 -1.03 5.34 7.55
CA HIS A 118 0.26 5.61 8.13
C HIS A 118 1.10 6.55 7.25
N PHE A 119 2.05 7.28 7.87
CA PHE A 119 2.82 8.32 7.19
C PHE A 119 3.73 7.81 6.07
N ASP A 120 4.12 6.56 6.15
CA ASP A 120 4.96 5.85 5.19
C ASP A 120 4.18 5.13 4.07
N HIS A 121 2.87 5.29 4.04
CA HIS A 121 1.98 4.79 3.00
C HIS A 121 1.10 5.92 2.41
N LEU A 122 0.62 6.83 3.25
CA LEU A 122 -0.19 7.96 2.85
C LEU A 122 0.61 9.26 3.02
N ASP A 123 1.44 9.60 2.03
CA ASP A 123 2.24 10.82 2.05
C ASP A 123 1.56 11.96 1.27
N LYS A 124 1.12 12.99 2.00
CA LYS A 124 0.45 14.16 1.44
C LYS A 124 1.27 14.86 0.35
N ARG A 125 2.60 14.91 0.48
CA ARG A 125 3.48 15.61 -0.46
C ARG A 125 3.57 14.86 -1.79
N SER A 126 3.73 13.54 -1.72
CA SER A 126 3.75 12.68 -2.91
C SER A 126 2.42 12.72 -3.66
N ILE A 127 1.29 12.69 -2.92
CA ILE A 127 -0.03 12.80 -3.53
C ILE A 127 -0.23 14.17 -4.19
N ALA A 128 0.16 15.27 -3.54
CA ALA A 128 0.08 16.61 -4.12
C ALA A 128 0.87 16.70 -5.43
N HIS A 129 2.06 16.11 -5.45
CA HIS A 129 2.92 16.09 -6.64
C HIS A 129 2.27 15.29 -7.78
N LEU A 130 1.75 14.09 -7.48
CA LEU A 130 1.06 13.25 -8.47
C LEU A 130 -0.20 13.93 -9.00
N LEU A 131 -1.03 14.51 -8.13
CA LEU A 131 -2.28 15.16 -8.51
C LEU A 131 -2.05 16.35 -9.46
N LYS A 132 -0.98 17.12 -9.23
CA LYS A 132 -0.60 18.23 -10.11
C LYS A 132 -0.35 17.77 -11.56
N ASN A 133 0.30 16.61 -11.71
CA ASN A 133 0.66 16.06 -13.01
C ASN A 133 -0.43 15.14 -13.59
N ASN A 134 -1.38 14.70 -12.74
CA ASN A 134 -2.42 13.73 -13.07
C ASN A 134 -3.80 14.17 -12.53
N PRO A 135 -4.40 15.26 -13.02
CA PRO A 135 -5.65 15.80 -12.45
C PRO A 135 -6.84 14.86 -12.59
N GLN A 136 -6.77 13.86 -13.46
CA GLN A 136 -7.82 12.85 -13.66
C GLN A 136 -7.63 11.58 -12.85
N MET A 137 -6.49 11.45 -12.15
CA MET A 137 -6.17 10.32 -11.30
C MET A 137 -7.26 10.07 -10.25
N LYS A 138 -7.58 8.80 -10.01
CA LYS A 138 -8.51 8.38 -8.97
C LYS A 138 -7.74 7.74 -7.83
N LEU A 139 -8.05 8.13 -6.60
CA LEU A 139 -7.51 7.50 -5.40
C LEU A 139 -8.49 6.42 -4.92
N PHE A 140 -8.01 5.20 -4.75
CA PHE A 140 -8.77 4.08 -4.21
C PHE A 140 -8.19 3.65 -2.87
N CYS A 141 -9.02 3.63 -1.81
CA CYS A 141 -8.59 3.42 -0.43
C CYS A 141 -9.70 2.75 0.41
N GLY A 142 -9.38 2.40 1.65
CA GLY A 142 -10.34 1.91 2.62
C GLY A 142 -11.29 2.99 3.13
N LEU A 143 -12.48 2.55 3.61
CA LEU A 143 -13.52 3.41 4.18
C LEU A 143 -12.97 4.36 5.25
N GLY A 144 -13.43 5.60 5.26
CA GLY A 144 -13.05 6.67 6.18
C GLY A 144 -11.76 7.41 5.82
N THR A 145 -10.96 6.91 4.85
CA THR A 145 -9.75 7.59 4.39
C THR A 145 -10.06 8.75 3.45
N GLY A 146 -11.17 8.68 2.73
CA GLY A 146 -11.58 9.68 1.75
C GLY A 146 -11.84 11.05 2.35
N GLU A 147 -12.40 11.14 3.55
CA GLU A 147 -12.58 12.43 4.25
C GLU A 147 -11.24 13.13 4.50
N LEU A 148 -10.23 12.37 4.95
CA LEU A 148 -8.89 12.89 5.16
C LEU A 148 -8.28 13.39 3.85
N ILE A 149 -8.38 12.61 2.78
CA ILE A 149 -7.87 12.99 1.45
C ILE A 149 -8.56 14.25 0.94
N LYS A 150 -9.88 14.32 1.00
CA LYS A 150 -10.66 15.49 0.55
C LYS A 150 -10.40 16.73 1.39
N SER A 151 -10.04 16.58 2.67
CA SER A 151 -9.61 17.71 3.50
C SER A 151 -8.29 18.32 3.02
N TRP A 152 -7.44 17.57 2.30
CA TRP A 152 -6.20 18.05 1.70
C TRP A 152 -6.36 18.47 0.25
N PHE A 153 -7.18 17.75 -0.50
CA PHE A 153 -7.37 17.86 -1.95
C PHE A 153 -8.86 17.71 -2.27
N PRO A 154 -9.65 18.79 -2.13
CA PRO A 154 -11.09 18.74 -2.37
C PRO A 154 -11.49 18.25 -3.76
N GLU A 155 -10.64 18.50 -4.77
CA GLU A 155 -10.83 18.11 -6.17
C GLU A 155 -10.51 16.63 -6.45
N MET A 156 -9.83 15.93 -5.53
CA MET A 156 -9.42 14.54 -5.73
C MET A 156 -10.64 13.62 -5.91
N ARG A 157 -10.60 12.79 -6.93
CA ARG A 157 -11.59 11.73 -7.15
C ARG A 157 -11.25 10.54 -6.25
N VAL A 158 -11.97 10.41 -5.14
CA VAL A 158 -11.77 9.33 -4.16
C VAL A 158 -12.83 8.26 -4.32
N ILE A 159 -12.39 7.01 -4.35
CA ILE A 159 -13.21 5.80 -4.30
C ILE A 159 -12.86 5.08 -3.00
N GLU A 160 -13.83 4.90 -2.13
CA GLU A 160 -13.66 4.17 -0.88
C GLU A 160 -14.27 2.78 -0.98
N ALA A 161 -13.60 1.80 -0.37
CA ALA A 161 -14.06 0.43 -0.35
C ALA A 161 -13.96 -0.19 1.05
N GLY A 162 -14.90 -1.05 1.35
CA GLY A 162 -14.79 -2.04 2.42
C GLY A 162 -14.03 -3.26 1.92
N TRP A 163 -13.62 -4.15 2.84
CA TRP A 163 -12.98 -5.41 2.46
C TRP A 163 -13.87 -6.25 1.55
N TYR A 164 -13.24 -6.87 0.55
CA TYR A 164 -13.87 -7.67 -0.52
C TYR A 164 -14.74 -6.86 -1.48
N GLN A 165 -14.64 -5.53 -1.46
CA GLN A 165 -15.23 -4.71 -2.51
C GLN A 165 -14.28 -4.58 -3.69
N GLN A 166 -14.82 -4.68 -4.89
CA GLN A 166 -14.08 -4.67 -6.13
C GLN A 166 -14.49 -3.48 -7.00
N LEU A 167 -13.51 -2.82 -7.57
CA LEU A 167 -13.65 -1.86 -8.66
C LEU A 167 -13.32 -2.56 -9.98
N GLU A 168 -14.18 -2.43 -10.96
CA GLU A 168 -13.93 -2.89 -12.33
C GLU A 168 -13.81 -1.69 -13.27
N ASP A 169 -12.72 -1.62 -14.02
CA ASP A 169 -12.47 -0.61 -15.05
C ASP A 169 -11.87 -1.29 -16.29
N GLU A 170 -12.72 -1.55 -17.27
CA GLU A 170 -12.39 -2.34 -18.47
C GLU A 170 -11.88 -3.74 -18.07
N GLU A 171 -10.66 -4.09 -18.46
CA GLU A 171 -10.06 -5.38 -18.13
C GLU A 171 -9.37 -5.42 -16.77
N LEU A 172 -9.18 -4.24 -16.11
CA LEU A 172 -8.56 -4.17 -14.79
C LEU A 172 -9.60 -4.31 -13.68
N LYS A 173 -9.38 -5.27 -12.79
CA LYS A 173 -10.14 -5.45 -11.55
C LYS A 173 -9.23 -5.15 -10.35
N ILE A 174 -9.70 -4.31 -9.44
CA ILE A 174 -8.99 -3.96 -8.20
C ILE A 174 -9.89 -4.30 -7.02
N THR A 175 -9.49 -5.27 -6.21
CA THR A 175 -10.23 -5.67 -5.02
C THR A 175 -9.51 -5.20 -3.77
N PHE A 176 -10.21 -4.51 -2.87
CA PHE A 176 -9.70 -4.17 -1.54
C PHE A 176 -9.88 -5.34 -0.59
N LEU A 177 -8.81 -5.77 0.09
CA LEU A 177 -8.76 -6.99 0.87
C LEU A 177 -8.36 -6.73 2.33
N PRO A 178 -8.71 -7.63 3.26
CA PRO A 178 -8.27 -7.52 4.64
C PRO A 178 -6.76 -7.65 4.80
N ALA A 179 -6.23 -6.99 5.83
CA ALA A 179 -4.86 -7.10 6.30
C ALA A 179 -4.84 -7.10 7.84
N GLN A 180 -3.93 -7.85 8.45
CA GLN A 180 -3.75 -7.81 9.90
C GLN A 180 -2.87 -6.61 10.27
N HIS A 181 -3.49 -5.46 10.37
CA HIS A 181 -2.82 -4.20 10.65
C HIS A 181 -3.72 -3.25 11.44
N TRP A 182 -3.50 -1.96 11.35
CA TRP A 182 -4.27 -0.91 12.01
C TRP A 182 -4.06 0.42 11.30
N SER A 183 -4.92 1.39 11.57
CA SER A 183 -4.82 2.76 11.08
C SER A 183 -4.63 3.72 12.24
N LYS A 184 -3.79 4.73 12.05
CA LYS A 184 -3.61 5.84 12.98
C LYS A 184 -2.72 6.92 12.39
N ARG A 185 -3.19 8.16 12.42
CA ARG A 185 -2.41 9.31 11.96
C ARG A 185 -2.25 10.39 13.04
N SER A 186 -3.14 10.38 14.03
CA SER A 186 -3.09 11.28 15.18
C SER A 186 -3.24 10.52 16.50
N VAL A 187 -3.22 11.24 17.61
CA VAL A 187 -3.37 10.61 18.95
C VAL A 187 -4.76 10.01 19.14
N ARG A 188 -5.79 10.56 18.46
CA ARG A 188 -7.20 10.26 18.73
C ARG A 188 -7.93 9.47 17.63
N ASP A 189 -7.30 9.20 16.48
CA ASP A 189 -7.95 8.64 15.30
C ASP A 189 -7.60 7.18 15.01
N GLY A 190 -7.08 6.47 15.99
CA GLY A 190 -6.71 5.06 15.82
C GLY A 190 -7.90 4.15 15.49
N GLY A 191 -7.84 3.44 14.36
CA GLY A 191 -8.88 2.52 13.89
C GLY A 191 -10.11 3.20 13.30
N GLN A 192 -10.07 4.51 13.03
CA GLN A 192 -11.19 5.23 12.42
C GLN A 192 -11.25 5.08 10.89
N ARG A 193 -10.16 4.66 10.28
CA ARG A 193 -10.06 4.43 8.83
C ARG A 193 -9.74 2.98 8.57
N LEU A 194 -10.37 2.42 7.56
CA LEU A 194 -10.14 1.02 7.20
C LEU A 194 -8.78 0.89 6.50
N TRP A 195 -8.03 -0.14 6.86
CA TRP A 195 -6.76 -0.53 6.27
C TRP A 195 -6.93 -1.83 5.47
N GLY A 196 -6.01 -2.11 4.55
CA GLY A 196 -6.12 -3.34 3.79
C GLY A 196 -5.01 -3.56 2.79
N ALA A 197 -5.22 -4.57 2.00
CA ALA A 197 -4.40 -5.03 0.90
C ALA A 197 -5.16 -4.84 -0.43
N PHE A 198 -4.49 -5.11 -1.53
CA PHE A 198 -5.12 -5.06 -2.85
C PHE A 198 -4.83 -6.34 -3.65
N MET A 199 -5.84 -6.84 -4.36
CA MET A 199 -5.69 -7.79 -5.46
C MET A 199 -6.00 -7.07 -6.75
N LEU A 200 -5.06 -7.09 -7.69
CA LEU A 200 -5.25 -6.59 -9.05
C LEU A 200 -5.25 -7.75 -10.03
N GLN A 201 -6.18 -7.73 -10.97
CA GLN A 201 -6.29 -8.75 -12.01
C GLN A 201 -6.54 -8.07 -13.36
N GLY A 202 -5.77 -8.43 -14.37
CA GLY A 202 -5.89 -7.92 -15.73
C GLY A 202 -4.98 -8.66 -16.70
N ASN A 203 -5.31 -8.74 -17.97
CA ASN A 203 -4.53 -9.45 -19.00
C ASN A 203 -4.14 -10.89 -18.61
N GLY A 204 -4.96 -11.59 -17.84
CA GLY A 204 -4.64 -12.93 -17.33
C GLY A 204 -3.58 -12.95 -16.22
N VAL A 205 -3.13 -11.80 -15.72
CA VAL A 205 -2.15 -11.66 -14.62
C VAL A 205 -2.86 -11.23 -13.35
N SER A 206 -2.47 -11.80 -12.22
CA SER A 206 -2.93 -11.44 -10.88
C SER A 206 -1.78 -11.00 -9.98
N LEU A 207 -1.96 -9.87 -9.29
CA LEU A 207 -0.98 -9.29 -8.38
C LEU A 207 -1.62 -8.99 -7.04
N TYR A 208 -1.05 -9.55 -5.97
CA TYR A 208 -1.41 -9.25 -4.59
C TYR A 208 -0.41 -8.25 -3.98
N TYR A 209 -0.92 -7.13 -3.47
CA TYR A 209 -0.15 -6.16 -2.70
C TYR A 209 -0.66 -6.14 -1.26
N SER A 210 0.18 -6.56 -0.32
CA SER A 210 -0.23 -6.74 1.08
C SER A 210 -0.41 -5.42 1.86
N GLY A 211 0.17 -4.32 1.39
CA GLY A 211 0.45 -3.20 2.28
C GLY A 211 1.26 -3.68 3.50
N ASP A 212 0.97 -3.12 4.66
CA ASP A 212 1.48 -3.63 5.92
C ASP A 212 0.51 -4.66 6.50
N THR A 213 1.04 -5.83 6.83
CA THR A 213 0.25 -6.90 7.45
C THR A 213 1.07 -7.84 8.31
N GLY A 214 0.50 -8.30 9.41
CA GLY A 214 0.95 -9.50 10.10
C GLY A 214 0.42 -10.76 9.40
N TYR A 215 0.93 -11.92 9.78
CA TYR A 215 0.44 -13.20 9.28
C TYR A 215 -0.88 -13.58 9.97
N SER A 216 -1.95 -13.86 9.20
CA SER A 216 -3.26 -14.25 9.71
C SER A 216 -4.03 -15.09 8.69
N SER A 217 -5.32 -15.38 8.96
CA SER A 217 -6.18 -16.23 8.14
C SER A 217 -6.35 -15.75 6.70
N HIS A 218 -6.23 -14.45 6.45
CA HIS A 218 -6.37 -13.87 5.10
C HIS A 218 -5.40 -14.47 4.07
N PHE A 219 -4.20 -14.89 4.49
CA PHE A 219 -3.26 -15.55 3.56
C PHE A 219 -3.75 -16.92 3.07
N ARG A 220 -4.70 -17.55 3.78
CA ARG A 220 -5.40 -18.75 3.32
C ARG A 220 -6.65 -18.39 2.52
N GLU A 221 -7.42 -17.43 2.99
CA GLU A 221 -8.69 -17.01 2.40
C GLU A 221 -8.52 -16.39 0.99
N ILE A 222 -7.47 -15.59 0.80
CA ILE A 222 -7.21 -14.91 -0.48
C ILE A 222 -7.00 -15.91 -1.63
N PRO A 223 -6.13 -16.93 -1.51
CA PRO A 223 -5.98 -17.94 -2.56
C PRO A 223 -7.24 -18.80 -2.78
N GLU A 224 -8.05 -19.02 -1.74
CA GLU A 224 -9.33 -19.74 -1.87
C GLU A 224 -10.34 -18.94 -2.73
N LEU A 225 -10.30 -17.60 -2.67
CA LEU A 225 -11.23 -16.73 -3.38
C LEU A 225 -10.75 -16.32 -4.78
N PHE A 226 -9.45 -16.10 -4.95
CA PHE A 226 -8.89 -15.51 -6.16
C PHE A 226 -7.92 -16.44 -6.91
N GLY A 227 -7.62 -17.61 -6.36
CA GLY A 227 -6.48 -18.43 -6.79
C GLY A 227 -5.16 -17.90 -6.23
N ALA A 228 -4.08 -18.63 -6.45
CA ALA A 228 -2.74 -18.16 -6.13
C ALA A 228 -2.38 -16.99 -7.04
N PRO A 229 -1.95 -15.83 -6.50
CA PRO A 229 -1.54 -14.72 -7.33
C PRO A 229 -0.24 -15.04 -8.08
N ASP A 230 -0.11 -14.53 -9.32
CA ASP A 230 1.13 -14.67 -10.10
C ASP A 230 2.28 -13.89 -9.45
N TYR A 231 1.96 -12.75 -8.83
CA TYR A 231 2.90 -11.90 -8.09
C TYR A 231 2.36 -11.53 -6.73
N ALA A 232 3.22 -11.59 -5.70
CA ALA A 232 2.88 -11.15 -4.35
C ALA A 232 3.92 -10.16 -3.82
N LEU A 233 3.48 -8.93 -3.53
CA LEU A 233 4.29 -7.87 -2.92
C LEU A 233 4.02 -7.90 -1.41
N LEU A 234 4.98 -8.41 -0.65
CA LEU A 234 4.84 -8.66 0.79
C LEU A 234 5.81 -7.80 1.59
N GLY A 235 5.29 -7.12 2.61
CA GLY A 235 6.11 -6.46 3.61
C GLY A 235 6.81 -7.49 4.52
N ILE A 236 8.14 -7.58 4.44
CA ILE A 236 8.94 -8.51 5.24
C ILE A 236 9.74 -7.83 6.36
N GLY A 237 9.59 -6.52 6.51
CA GLY A 237 10.21 -5.73 7.58
C GLY A 237 9.43 -5.75 8.89
N ALA A 238 9.97 -5.08 9.92
CA ALA A 238 9.31 -4.83 11.21
C ALA A 238 8.71 -6.09 11.89
N TYR A 239 9.38 -7.24 11.79
CA TYR A 239 8.93 -8.51 12.36
C TYR A 239 9.01 -8.57 13.91
N LYS A 240 9.54 -7.55 14.55
CA LYS A 240 9.55 -7.35 16.01
C LYS A 240 9.20 -5.91 16.37
N PRO A 241 8.50 -5.66 17.51
CA PRO A 241 7.86 -6.63 18.41
C PRO A 241 6.57 -7.20 17.84
N ARG A 242 6.29 -8.48 18.16
CA ARG A 242 5.02 -9.16 17.85
C ARG A 242 4.35 -9.59 19.13
#